data_6315fe859c36f0e228888306c1dbf8c2
#
_entry.id   6315fe859c36f0e228888306c1dbf8c2
#
_cell.length_a   1.000
_cell.length_b   1.000
_cell.length_c   1.000
_cell.angle_alpha   90.00
_cell.angle_beta   90.00
_cell.angle_gamma   90.00
#
_symmetry.space_group_name_H-M   'P 1'
#
loop_
_entity.id
_entity.type
_entity.pdbx_description
1 polymer ?
#
loop_
_entity_poly.entity_id
_entity_poly.type
_entity_poly.pdbx_seq_one_letter_code
_entity_poly.pdbx_strand_id
1 'polypeptide(L)'
;MGRLYPICRAWTNGRSGASLSGMSHRTPRVAARALILHEDRLLLDNAYPGGRSDLWCAPGGGARPGQSLHENLIREVHEETGLTVTVGVPCLINEFHDPATGFHQVDLFFRCTIASGTLSDDWRDPERVVTQRRFFARADLDQGRIRFKPDSLPAAAWDGVLAYDPLEVIVR
;
A
#
# COMPACT_ATOMS: atom_id res chain seq x y z
N MET A 1 -26.39 2.27 3.98
CA MET A 1 -25.33 1.63 4.81
C MET A 1 -24.14 1.36 3.89
N GLY A 2 -23.27 2.33 3.74
CA GLY A 2 -22.08 2.24 2.88
C GLY A 2 -20.94 1.61 3.65
N ARG A 3 -20.56 0.40 3.29
CA ARG A 3 -19.36 -0.25 3.83
C ARG A 3 -18.13 0.38 3.19
N LEU A 4 -17.34 1.06 4.00
CA LEU A 4 -15.99 1.49 3.66
C LEU A 4 -15.11 0.24 3.50
N TYR A 5 -14.52 0.06 2.33
CA TYR A 5 -13.58 -1.02 2.06
C TYR A 5 -12.17 -0.54 2.36
N PRO A 6 -11.42 -1.26 3.20
CA PRO A 6 -10.02 -0.92 3.47
C PRO A 6 -9.16 -1.46 2.32
N ILE A 7 -8.70 -0.55 1.49
CA ILE A 7 -7.45 -0.77 0.77
C ILE A 7 -6.39 -0.19 1.70
N CYS A 8 -5.61 -1.06 2.33
CA CYS A 8 -4.62 -0.64 3.31
C CYS A 8 -5.11 0.53 4.19
N ARG A 9 -5.72 0.22 5.33
CA ARG A 9 -6.17 1.13 6.39
C ARG A 9 -7.04 2.33 6.01
N ALA A 10 -8.35 2.20 6.16
CA ALA A 10 -9.27 3.33 6.20
C ALA A 10 -9.21 4.00 7.58
N TRP A 11 -8.78 5.24 7.62
CA TRP A 11 -8.84 6.08 8.82
C TRP A 11 -10.21 6.75 8.92
N THR A 12 -10.95 6.53 10.00
CA THR A 12 -12.18 7.26 10.30
C THR A 12 -11.86 8.41 11.25
N ASN A 13 -11.82 9.64 10.75
CA ASN A 13 -11.86 10.82 11.61
C ASN A 13 -13.32 11.13 11.94
N GLY A 14 -13.74 10.82 13.16
CA GLY A 14 -14.97 11.35 13.72
C GLY A 14 -14.80 12.81 14.12
N ARG A 15 -15.45 13.71 13.39
CA ARG A 15 -15.92 14.99 13.91
C ARG A 15 -17.25 15.32 13.24
N SER A 16 -18.28 15.38 14.06
CA SER A 16 -19.60 15.91 13.73
C SER A 16 -19.51 17.42 13.50
N GLY A 17 -19.92 17.86 12.34
CA GLY A 17 -20.12 19.25 11.99
C GLY A 17 -21.21 19.35 10.95
N ALA A 18 -22.23 20.13 11.19
CA ALA A 18 -23.49 20.21 10.49
C ALA A 18 -23.39 20.43 8.98
N SER A 19 -24.24 19.74 8.27
CA SER A 19 -24.85 19.90 6.95
C SER A 19 -24.63 21.23 6.23
N LEU A 20 -23.97 21.13 5.06
CA LEU A 20 -24.35 21.85 3.84
C LEU A 20 -24.46 20.80 2.74
N SER A 21 -25.63 20.72 2.12
CA SER A 21 -25.94 19.85 0.99
C SER A 21 -25.10 20.27 -0.22
N GLY A 22 -24.07 19.52 -0.50
CA GLY A 22 -23.20 19.66 -1.66
C GLY A 22 -22.34 18.41 -1.72
N MET A 23 -22.08 17.87 -2.89
CA MET A 23 -21.21 16.73 -3.11
C MET A 23 -19.97 16.86 -2.23
N SER A 24 -19.83 16.00 -1.22
CA SER A 24 -18.66 16.01 -0.36
C SER A 24 -17.47 15.54 -1.20
N HIS A 25 -16.75 16.50 -1.75
CA HIS A 25 -15.44 16.24 -2.35
C HIS A 25 -14.52 15.72 -1.24
N ARG A 26 -14.33 14.41 -1.17
CA ARG A 26 -13.35 13.83 -0.27
C ARG A 26 -11.96 14.25 -0.77
N THR A 27 -11.17 14.82 0.11
CA THR A 27 -9.77 15.13 -0.18
C THR A 27 -9.03 13.83 -0.54
N PRO A 28 -8.21 13.79 -1.60
CA PRO A 28 -7.38 12.64 -1.90
C PRO A 28 -6.54 12.24 -0.69
N ARG A 29 -6.51 10.94 -0.39
CA ARG A 29 -5.70 10.38 0.68
C ARG A 29 -4.27 10.20 0.17
N VAL A 30 -3.29 10.61 0.95
CA VAL A 30 -1.89 10.31 0.69
C VAL A 30 -1.49 9.06 1.48
N ALA A 31 -0.78 8.14 0.82
CA ALA A 31 -0.22 6.97 1.47
C ALA A 31 1.25 6.76 1.06
N ALA A 32 2.01 6.07 1.89
CA ALA A 32 3.39 5.69 1.62
C ALA A 32 3.48 4.15 1.50
N ARG A 33 4.25 3.66 0.52
CA ARG A 33 4.44 2.26 0.21
C ARG A 33 5.93 1.90 0.16
N ALA A 34 6.28 0.71 0.61
CA ALA A 34 7.64 0.23 0.64
C ALA A 34 7.92 -0.74 -0.51
N LEU A 35 8.84 -0.39 -1.42
CA LEU A 35 9.45 -1.36 -2.33
C LEU A 35 10.64 -1.99 -1.63
N ILE A 36 10.46 -3.21 -1.12
CA ILE A 36 11.46 -3.98 -0.40
C ILE A 36 11.92 -5.12 -1.31
N LEU A 37 13.07 -4.90 -1.96
CA LEU A 37 13.72 -5.93 -2.77
C LEU A 37 14.79 -6.62 -1.90
N HIS A 38 14.65 -7.93 -1.69
CA HIS A 38 15.57 -8.75 -0.91
C HIS A 38 15.85 -10.04 -1.66
N GLU A 39 17.13 -10.38 -1.86
CA GLU A 39 17.56 -11.54 -2.64
C GLU A 39 16.87 -11.65 -4.01
N ASP A 40 16.81 -10.53 -4.71
CA ASP A 40 16.14 -10.39 -6.02
C ASP A 40 14.65 -10.74 -6.02
N ARG A 41 13.98 -10.60 -4.86
CA ARG A 41 12.55 -10.83 -4.70
C ARG A 41 11.88 -9.62 -4.05
N LEU A 42 10.71 -9.27 -4.54
CA LEU A 42 9.89 -8.16 -4.05
C LEU A 42 8.90 -8.64 -2.99
N LEU A 43 8.90 -7.98 -1.83
CA LEU A 43 7.90 -8.23 -0.80
C LEU A 43 6.57 -7.60 -1.18
N LEU A 44 5.52 -8.43 -1.21
CA LEU A 44 4.13 -7.99 -1.34
C LEU A 44 3.28 -8.62 -0.23
N ASP A 45 2.17 -7.99 0.05
CA ASP A 45 1.13 -8.46 0.96
C ASP A 45 -0.26 -8.46 0.30
N ASN A 46 -1.26 -9.05 0.96
CA ASN A 46 -2.61 -9.07 0.43
C ASN A 46 -3.26 -7.68 0.53
N ALA A 47 -3.77 -7.17 -0.59
CA ALA A 47 -4.42 -5.85 -0.65
C ALA A 47 -5.75 -5.78 0.14
N TYR A 48 -6.39 -6.92 0.39
CA TYR A 48 -7.69 -6.99 1.06
C TYR A 48 -7.72 -8.06 2.15
N PRO A 49 -8.37 -7.79 3.31
CA PRO A 49 -8.46 -8.74 4.40
C PRO A 49 -9.35 -9.94 4.07
N GLY A 50 -9.10 -11.07 4.75
CA GLY A 50 -10.01 -12.21 4.77
C GLY A 50 -10.18 -12.95 3.45
N GLY A 51 -9.18 -12.95 2.58
CA GLY A 51 -9.21 -13.68 1.30
C GLY A 51 -10.26 -13.18 0.30
N ARG A 52 -10.69 -11.92 0.42
CA ARG A 52 -11.71 -11.31 -0.46
C ARG A 52 -11.19 -11.01 -1.87
N SER A 53 -9.90 -11.02 -2.07
CA SER A 53 -9.25 -10.77 -3.33
C SER A 53 -7.92 -11.49 -3.37
N ASP A 54 -7.48 -11.85 -4.54
CA ASP A 54 -6.17 -12.40 -4.85
C ASP A 54 -5.13 -11.31 -5.18
N LEU A 55 -5.51 -10.04 -4.99
CA LEU A 55 -4.68 -8.88 -5.31
C LEU A 55 -3.57 -8.72 -4.27
N TRP A 56 -2.34 -8.54 -4.77
CA TRP A 56 -1.15 -8.23 -3.99
C TRP A 56 -0.74 -6.77 -4.17
N CYS A 57 -0.21 -6.16 -3.14
CA CYS A 57 0.33 -4.80 -3.16
C CYS A 57 1.60 -4.69 -2.31
N ALA A 58 2.33 -3.59 -2.46
CA ALA A 58 3.47 -3.32 -1.58
C ALA A 58 2.98 -2.91 -0.18
N PRO A 59 3.68 -3.34 0.90
CA PRO A 59 3.34 -2.98 2.26
C PRO A 59 3.41 -1.48 2.49
N GLY A 60 2.55 -0.98 3.39
CA GLY A 60 2.46 0.43 3.73
C GLY A 60 1.04 0.92 3.91
N GLY A 61 0.87 2.19 4.24
CA GLY A 61 -0.44 2.74 4.58
C GLY A 61 -0.55 4.25 4.51
N GLY A 62 -1.71 4.74 4.91
CA GLY A 62 -2.04 6.15 4.85
C GLY A 62 -1.19 7.01 5.76
N ALA A 63 -0.75 8.16 5.23
CA ALA A 63 -0.01 9.13 6.02
C ALA A 63 -0.87 9.67 7.17
N ARG A 64 -0.31 9.70 8.37
CA ARG A 64 -0.93 10.31 9.55
C ARG A 64 -0.52 11.77 9.66
N PRO A 65 -1.45 12.67 9.98
CA PRO A 65 -1.11 14.06 10.23
C PRO A 65 -0.01 14.20 11.29
N GLY A 66 0.98 15.04 11.02
CA GLY A 66 2.10 15.29 11.96
C GLY A 66 3.22 14.26 11.94
N GLN A 67 3.12 13.21 11.11
CA GLN A 67 4.21 12.26 10.87
C GLN A 67 4.81 12.46 9.47
N SER A 68 6.11 12.31 9.35
CA SER A 68 6.75 12.24 8.04
C SER A 68 6.33 10.97 7.30
N LEU A 69 6.41 10.97 5.97
CA LEU A 69 6.13 9.76 5.17
C LEU A 69 7.07 8.60 5.54
N HIS A 70 8.33 8.91 5.87
CA HIS A 70 9.32 7.92 6.29
C HIS A 70 8.94 7.26 7.62
N GLU A 71 8.65 8.04 8.67
CA GLU A 71 8.22 7.52 9.96
C GLU A 71 6.94 6.70 9.85
N ASN A 72 5.98 7.21 9.08
CA ASN A 72 4.73 6.50 8.82
C ASN A 72 5.00 5.15 8.13
N LEU A 73 5.87 5.14 7.12
CA LEU A 73 6.17 3.94 6.36
C LEU A 73 6.91 2.88 7.20
N ILE A 74 7.89 3.29 8.02
CA ILE A 74 8.59 2.38 8.95
C ILE A 74 7.58 1.71 9.89
N ARG A 75 6.65 2.47 10.44
CA ARG A 75 5.60 1.95 11.33
C ARG A 75 4.67 0.97 10.61
N GLU A 76 4.14 1.35 9.44
CA GLU A 76 3.21 0.51 8.67
C GLU A 76 3.89 -0.82 8.27
N VAL A 77 5.10 -0.76 7.72
CA VAL A 77 5.85 -1.97 7.35
C VAL A 77 6.05 -2.88 8.56
N HIS A 78 6.42 -2.29 9.72
CA HIS A 78 6.59 -3.09 10.93
C HIS A 78 5.27 -3.74 11.38
N GLU A 79 4.18 -2.99 11.41
CA GLU A 79 2.87 -3.49 11.82
C GLU A 79 2.37 -4.61 10.88
N GLU A 80 2.56 -4.48 9.58
CA GLU A 80 2.10 -5.44 8.59
C GLU A 80 3.00 -6.67 8.46
N THR A 81 4.32 -6.52 8.63
CA THR A 81 5.29 -7.57 8.26
C THR A 81 6.20 -8.04 9.39
N GLY A 82 6.33 -7.27 10.47
CA GLY A 82 7.31 -7.50 11.55
C GLY A 82 8.73 -7.04 11.19
N LEU A 83 8.95 -6.54 9.99
CA LEU A 83 10.25 -6.03 9.55
C LEU A 83 10.46 -4.60 9.99
N THR A 84 11.69 -4.24 10.30
CA THR A 84 12.12 -2.84 10.40
C THR A 84 12.88 -2.48 9.15
N VAL A 85 12.57 -1.34 8.54
CA VAL A 85 13.18 -0.91 7.28
C VAL A 85 13.88 0.44 7.39
N THR A 86 14.90 0.62 6.56
CA THR A 86 15.45 1.93 6.23
C THR A 86 14.77 2.42 4.97
N VAL A 87 14.18 3.60 5.03
CA VAL A 87 13.47 4.22 3.90
C VAL A 87 14.46 5.07 3.11
N GLY A 88 14.54 4.81 1.81
CA GLY A 88 15.38 5.53 0.87
C GLY A 88 14.60 6.52 0.00
N VAL A 89 14.96 6.60 -1.27
CA VAL A 89 14.40 7.58 -2.21
C VAL A 89 13.03 7.16 -2.75
N PRO A 90 12.16 8.13 -3.12
CA PRO A 90 10.91 7.82 -3.82
C PRO A 90 11.23 7.22 -5.20
N CYS A 91 10.40 6.28 -5.66
CA CYS A 91 10.64 5.54 -6.89
C CYS A 91 9.40 5.30 -7.75
N LEU A 92 8.19 5.52 -7.22
CA LEU A 92 6.96 5.38 -7.98
C LEU A 92 5.88 6.24 -7.34
N ILE A 93 5.05 6.85 -8.17
CA ILE A 93 3.79 7.49 -7.78
C ILE A 93 2.68 6.75 -8.52
N ASN A 94 1.65 6.37 -7.78
CA ASN A 94 0.45 5.76 -8.35
C ASN A 94 -0.79 6.47 -7.80
N GLU A 95 -1.79 6.61 -8.65
CA GLU A 95 -3.07 7.21 -8.29
C GLU A 95 -4.21 6.27 -8.64
N PHE A 96 -5.17 6.13 -7.73
CA PHE A 96 -6.38 5.38 -8.02
C PHE A 96 -7.59 5.94 -7.30
N HIS A 97 -8.77 5.72 -7.89
CA HIS A 97 -10.02 6.18 -7.32
C HIS A 97 -11.14 5.14 -7.45
N ASP A 98 -12.13 5.26 -6.59
CA ASP A 98 -13.39 4.51 -6.67
C ASP A 98 -14.53 5.50 -6.94
N PRO A 99 -15.04 5.56 -8.19
CA PRO A 99 -16.13 6.47 -8.53
C PRO A 99 -17.41 6.22 -7.72
N ALA A 100 -17.63 4.97 -7.28
CA ALA A 100 -18.84 4.60 -6.54
C ALA A 100 -18.85 5.15 -5.11
N THR A 101 -17.67 5.30 -4.49
CA THR A 101 -17.54 5.75 -3.10
C THR A 101 -16.94 7.14 -2.97
N GLY A 102 -16.43 7.71 -4.08
CA GLY A 102 -15.66 8.96 -4.08
C GLY A 102 -14.30 8.83 -3.39
N PHE A 103 -13.82 7.61 -3.18
CA PHE A 103 -12.47 7.37 -2.64
C PHE A 103 -11.42 7.71 -3.71
N HIS A 104 -10.38 8.43 -3.31
CA HIS A 104 -9.24 8.75 -4.15
C HIS A 104 -7.97 8.67 -3.30
N GLN A 105 -6.94 8.01 -3.81
CA GLN A 105 -5.66 7.87 -3.11
C GLN A 105 -4.48 8.11 -4.05
N VAL A 106 -3.46 8.76 -3.50
CA VAL A 106 -2.14 8.92 -4.12
C VAL A 106 -1.15 8.14 -3.27
N ASP A 107 -0.52 7.13 -3.87
CA ASP A 107 0.52 6.32 -3.25
C ASP A 107 1.90 6.80 -3.67
N LEU A 108 2.74 7.07 -2.68
CA LEU A 108 4.16 7.40 -2.84
C LEU A 108 4.99 6.19 -2.44
N PHE A 109 5.67 5.56 -3.40
CA PHE A 109 6.51 4.40 -3.14
C PHE A 109 7.95 4.81 -2.89
N PHE A 110 8.56 4.20 -1.89
CA PHE A 110 9.95 4.43 -1.51
C PHE A 110 10.74 3.13 -1.60
N ARG A 111 11.97 3.19 -2.10
CA ARG A 111 12.91 2.08 -1.99
C ARG A 111 13.26 1.88 -0.54
N CYS A 112 13.10 0.65 -0.06
CA CYS A 112 13.39 0.32 1.33
C CYS A 112 14.34 -0.88 1.39
N THR A 113 15.19 -0.87 2.41
CA THR A 113 16.06 -2.02 2.75
C THR A 113 15.68 -2.54 4.12
N ILE A 114 15.77 -3.85 4.32
CA ILE A 114 15.53 -4.47 5.62
C ILE A 114 16.69 -4.09 6.55
N ALA A 115 16.38 -3.40 7.64
CA ALA A 115 17.33 -3.05 8.68
C ALA A 115 17.41 -4.14 9.75
N SER A 116 16.26 -4.76 10.09
CA SER A 116 16.17 -5.88 11.04
C SER A 116 14.85 -6.63 10.91
N GLY A 117 14.78 -7.80 11.53
CA GLY A 117 13.62 -8.68 11.49
C GLY A 117 13.70 -9.74 10.41
N THR A 118 12.83 -10.72 10.50
CA THR A 118 12.67 -11.81 9.51
C THR A 118 11.18 -12.00 9.26
N LEU A 119 10.80 -12.16 8.00
CA LEU A 119 9.42 -12.44 7.64
C LEU A 119 8.98 -13.76 8.29
N SER A 120 7.87 -13.74 9.01
CA SER A 120 7.35 -14.91 9.75
C SER A 120 5.85 -15.06 9.51
N ASP A 121 5.43 -16.31 9.31
CA ASP A 121 4.01 -16.65 9.21
C ASP A 121 3.28 -16.52 10.56
N ASP A 122 4.03 -16.47 11.68
CA ASP A 122 3.48 -16.26 13.02
C ASP A 122 3.22 -14.79 13.34
N TRP A 123 3.78 -13.86 12.54
CA TRP A 123 3.53 -12.43 12.74
C TRP A 123 2.06 -12.11 12.52
N ARG A 124 1.51 -11.27 13.37
CA ARG A 124 0.12 -10.84 13.27
C ARG A 124 0.06 -9.34 13.15
N ASP A 125 -0.48 -8.85 12.03
CA ASP A 125 -0.83 -7.45 11.88
C ASP A 125 -1.83 -7.06 12.97
N PRO A 126 -1.54 -6.02 13.79
CA PRO A 126 -2.45 -5.54 14.84
C PRO A 126 -3.85 -5.20 14.35
N GLU A 127 -3.99 -4.74 13.12
CA GLU A 127 -5.29 -4.42 12.51
C GLU A 127 -5.94 -5.59 11.77
N ARG A 128 -5.22 -6.71 11.64
CA ARG A 128 -5.68 -7.94 10.96
C ARG A 128 -6.14 -7.72 9.51
N VAL A 129 -5.56 -6.74 8.84
CA VAL A 129 -5.78 -6.48 7.41
C VAL A 129 -4.84 -7.33 6.59
N VAL A 130 -3.54 -7.26 6.89
CA VAL A 130 -2.53 -8.07 6.24
C VAL A 130 -2.44 -9.43 6.94
N THR A 131 -2.86 -10.46 6.22
CA THR A 131 -2.84 -11.86 6.69
C THR A 131 -1.89 -12.72 5.89
N GLN A 132 -1.47 -12.26 4.72
CA GLN A 132 -0.52 -12.94 3.84
C GLN A 132 0.55 -11.94 3.39
N ARG A 133 1.80 -12.39 3.40
CA ARG A 133 2.97 -11.64 2.94
C ARG A 133 3.99 -12.60 2.36
N ARG A 134 4.59 -12.25 1.23
CA ARG A 134 5.52 -13.13 0.53
C ARG A 134 6.48 -12.35 -0.35
N PHE A 135 7.68 -12.90 -0.49
CA PHE A 135 8.64 -12.45 -1.49
C PHE A 135 8.37 -13.14 -2.83
N PHE A 136 8.21 -12.36 -3.89
CA PHE A 136 7.97 -12.82 -5.26
C PHE A 136 9.16 -12.50 -6.15
N ALA A 137 9.55 -13.44 -7.00
CA ALA A 137 10.53 -13.18 -8.05
C ALA A 137 9.91 -12.32 -9.16
N ARG A 138 10.74 -11.56 -9.88
CA ARG A 138 10.29 -10.77 -11.03
C ARG A 138 9.45 -11.59 -12.01
N ALA A 139 9.89 -12.82 -12.31
CA ALA A 139 9.18 -13.72 -13.22
C ALA A 139 7.75 -14.08 -12.78
N ASP A 140 7.44 -14.02 -11.48
CA ASP A 140 6.07 -14.28 -11.00
C ASP A 140 5.13 -13.14 -11.38
N LEU A 141 5.65 -11.90 -11.42
CA LEU A 141 4.91 -10.70 -11.80
C LEU A 141 4.80 -10.62 -13.33
N ASP A 142 5.93 -10.72 -14.04
CA ASP A 142 5.99 -10.56 -15.51
C ASP A 142 5.18 -11.63 -16.26
N GLN A 143 5.08 -12.85 -15.69
CA GLN A 143 4.33 -13.96 -16.30
C GLN A 143 2.85 -14.02 -15.85
N GLY A 144 2.40 -13.04 -15.07
CA GLY A 144 1.01 -12.97 -14.61
C GLY A 144 0.63 -14.12 -13.65
N ARG A 145 1.60 -14.71 -12.94
CA ARG A 145 1.31 -15.78 -11.96
C ARG A 145 0.60 -15.27 -10.72
N ILE A 146 0.72 -14.00 -10.46
CA ILE A 146 0.00 -13.29 -9.39
C ILE A 146 -0.65 -12.04 -9.95
N ARG A 147 -1.73 -11.64 -9.34
CA ARG A 147 -2.40 -10.37 -9.62
C ARG A 147 -1.90 -9.32 -8.63
N PHE A 148 -1.37 -8.22 -9.14
CA PHE A 148 -0.79 -7.15 -8.31
C PHE A 148 -1.11 -5.76 -8.85
N LYS A 149 -0.92 -4.74 -8.05
CA LYS A 149 -1.02 -3.32 -8.43
C LYS A 149 0.00 -2.50 -7.62
N PRO A 150 0.47 -1.37 -8.20
CA PRO A 150 0.29 -0.87 -9.56
C PRO A 150 1.08 -1.67 -10.61
N ASP A 151 0.74 -1.47 -11.90
CA ASP A 151 1.34 -2.26 -13.00
C ASP A 151 2.83 -1.97 -13.21
N SER A 152 3.31 -0.78 -12.83
CA SER A 152 4.74 -0.40 -12.93
C SER A 152 5.60 -0.89 -11.76
N LEU A 153 5.05 -1.66 -10.80
CA LEU A 153 5.83 -2.24 -9.69
C LEU A 153 7.11 -2.96 -10.13
N PRO A 154 7.08 -3.85 -11.16
CA PRO A 154 8.30 -4.54 -11.58
C PRO A 154 9.38 -3.58 -12.07
N ALA A 155 9.03 -2.62 -12.92
CA ALA A 155 9.97 -1.62 -13.44
C ALA A 155 10.53 -0.75 -12.30
N ALA A 156 9.68 -0.28 -11.40
CA ALA A 156 10.11 0.50 -10.25
C ALA A 156 11.02 -0.29 -9.31
N ALA A 157 10.76 -1.60 -9.10
CA ALA A 157 11.53 -2.41 -8.17
C ALA A 157 12.91 -2.79 -8.74
N TRP A 158 12.97 -3.30 -9.97
CA TRP A 158 14.21 -3.90 -10.53
C TRP A 158 14.97 -2.97 -11.46
N ASP A 159 14.31 -2.11 -12.24
CA ASP A 159 14.99 -1.33 -13.28
C ASP A 159 15.47 0.03 -12.77
N GLY A 160 15.15 0.39 -11.53
CA GLY A 160 15.68 1.60 -10.88
C GLY A 160 15.06 2.91 -11.37
N VAL A 161 14.02 2.85 -12.18
CA VAL A 161 13.39 4.04 -12.79
C VAL A 161 12.42 4.67 -11.81
N LEU A 162 12.39 6.00 -11.74
CA LEU A 162 11.27 6.72 -11.13
C LEU A 162 10.09 6.66 -12.09
N ALA A 163 9.01 6.01 -11.66
CA ALA A 163 7.82 5.79 -12.48
C ALA A 163 6.62 6.61 -11.96
N TYR A 164 5.69 6.87 -12.86
CA TYR A 164 4.39 7.46 -12.55
C TYR A 164 3.30 6.67 -13.27
N ASP A 165 2.39 6.10 -12.50
CA ASP A 165 1.17 5.47 -13.01
C ASP A 165 0.03 6.46 -12.92
N PRO A 166 -0.62 6.81 -14.03
CA PRO A 166 -1.72 7.76 -14.05
C PRO A 166 -2.94 7.22 -13.32
N LEU A 167 -3.87 8.13 -13.01
CA LEU A 167 -5.10 7.80 -12.29
C LEU A 167 -5.85 6.63 -12.92
N GLU A 168 -6.07 5.59 -12.15
CA GLU A 168 -6.81 4.39 -12.55
C GLU A 168 -8.04 4.14 -11.67
N VAL A 169 -8.98 3.34 -12.20
CA VAL A 169 -10.11 2.88 -11.37
C VAL A 169 -9.63 1.72 -10.51
N ILE A 170 -10.02 1.77 -9.23
CA ILE A 170 -9.68 0.74 -8.25
C ILE A 170 -10.10 -0.66 -8.71
N VAL A 171 -9.20 -1.63 -8.57
CA VAL A 171 -9.48 -3.05 -8.79
C VAL A 171 -9.68 -3.78 -7.47
N ARG A 172 -10.53 -4.82 -7.47
CA ARG A 172 -10.87 -5.60 -6.27
C ARG A 172 -10.70 -7.09 -6.54
#